data_65be18930eb3e1140daed5a7b22fc19d
#
_entry.id   65be18930eb3e1140daed5a7b22fc19d
#
_cell.length_a   1.000
_cell.length_b   1.000
_cell.length_c   1.000
_cell.angle_alpha   90.00
_cell.angle_beta   90.00
_cell.angle_gamma   90.00
#
_symmetry.space_group_name_H-M   'P 1'
#
loop_
_entity.id
_entity.type
_entity.pdbx_description
1 polymer ?
#
loop_
_entity_poly.entity_id
_entity_poly.type
_entity_poly.pdbx_seq_one_letter_code
_entity_poly.pdbx_strand_id
1 'polypeptide(L)'
;MEKHHPFWKKNASFQYTYCFGLGVMSMGHMKSIMETQDFFEDILKTIRLPESQWQQIFFDLNNHFEEWIDKVFALLRGKEEQYCFTLDLYRILSHTVWSREYCSAVLEDYLQVFQFSHAERAFFQEFDKCMRTQDEQGAIEAVQKFSEEGYSIRYDFLTWFYPQFYMEKRYQGMRIRDGETVILDCPTIIRGDIEVDKGGSLLIHGADMQMDGRVIVRGGRLQADHGHIEITECTSDYWLSIEGAAVVMLTDTSVDCKEKCGLLEQKTGYLLVNDCWVRQTAGARSISFEGDAIRIHNTHFSRCMNGMVSIQGGASAEIVNCEFQDGIAEYGGAVYADTIHDVLLEHCTFRSCQAKYLAAAVYFKFQKLGQRVEDCQCIDCDPPENVFFNIL
;
A
#
# COMPACT_ATOMS: atom_id res chain seq x y z
N MET A 1 10.38 6.02 15.57
CA MET A 1 9.55 6.43 14.42
C MET A 1 8.29 7.08 14.97
N GLU A 2 7.90 8.22 14.43
CA GLU A 2 6.60 8.83 14.74
C GLU A 2 5.48 7.90 14.25
N LYS A 3 4.58 7.51 15.12
CA LYS A 3 3.42 6.69 14.72
C LYS A 3 2.42 7.58 13.99
N HIS A 4 2.09 7.22 12.78
CA HIS A 4 1.05 7.88 12.00
C HIS A 4 -0.22 7.04 11.98
N HIS A 5 -1.37 7.71 11.92
CA HIS A 5 -2.65 7.06 11.69
C HIS A 5 -2.63 6.27 10.36
N PRO A 6 -3.27 5.10 10.22
CA PRO A 6 -3.27 4.33 8.97
C PRO A 6 -3.67 5.13 7.72
N PHE A 7 -4.54 6.12 7.87
CA PHE A 7 -4.98 6.98 6.77
C PHE A 7 -4.24 8.32 6.62
N TRP A 8 -3.06 8.47 7.21
CA TRP A 8 -2.29 9.72 7.15
C TRP A 8 -1.85 10.16 5.74
N LYS A 9 -1.79 9.22 4.79
CA LYS A 9 -1.47 9.49 3.38
C LYS A 9 -2.69 9.84 2.53
N LYS A 10 -3.91 9.67 3.03
CA LYS A 10 -5.14 10.05 2.31
C LYS A 10 -5.20 11.56 2.12
N ASN A 11 -5.93 12.03 1.12
CA ASN A 11 -6.07 13.47 0.87
C ASN A 11 -6.81 14.20 2.01
N ALA A 12 -6.62 15.52 2.08
CA ALA A 12 -7.18 16.34 3.16
C ALA A 12 -8.71 16.27 3.28
N SER A 13 -9.43 16.10 2.17
CA SER A 13 -10.90 15.95 2.20
C SER A 13 -11.30 14.63 2.86
N PHE A 14 -10.61 13.54 2.58
CA PHE A 14 -10.81 12.27 3.25
C PHE A 14 -10.55 12.40 4.76
N GLN A 15 -9.38 12.93 5.13
CA GLN A 15 -8.96 13.08 6.52
C GLN A 15 -9.95 13.96 7.31
N TYR A 16 -10.39 15.06 6.72
CA TYR A 16 -11.39 15.94 7.33
C TYR A 16 -12.72 15.23 7.59
N THR A 17 -13.27 14.54 6.56
CA THR A 17 -14.54 13.83 6.66
C THR A 17 -14.48 12.69 7.67
N TYR A 18 -13.37 11.95 7.69
CA TYR A 18 -13.11 10.88 8.65
C TYR A 18 -13.09 11.42 10.09
N CYS A 19 -12.30 12.46 10.33
CA CYS A 19 -12.20 13.08 11.66
C CYS A 19 -13.53 13.73 12.09
N PHE A 20 -14.31 14.31 11.16
CA PHE A 20 -15.65 14.79 11.45
C PHE A 20 -16.55 13.67 11.98
N GLY A 21 -16.54 12.49 11.31
CA GLY A 21 -17.30 11.33 11.75
C GLY A 21 -16.93 10.88 13.16
N LEU A 22 -15.64 10.82 13.49
CA LEU A 22 -15.18 10.51 14.86
C LEU A 22 -15.59 11.59 15.87
N GLY A 23 -15.58 12.85 15.46
CA GLY A 23 -15.98 13.98 16.29
C GLY A 23 -17.43 13.93 16.75
N VAL A 24 -18.30 13.22 16.03
CA VAL A 24 -19.72 12.98 16.44
C VAL A 24 -19.81 12.37 17.85
N MET A 25 -18.88 11.46 18.20
CA MET A 25 -18.82 10.91 19.56
C MET A 25 -18.50 11.94 20.65
N SER A 26 -17.86 13.05 20.27
CA SER A 26 -17.48 14.11 21.20
C SER A 26 -18.62 15.12 21.47
N MET A 27 -19.69 15.10 20.64
CA MET A 27 -20.73 16.18 20.66
C MET A 27 -21.77 16.07 21.78
N GLY A 28 -21.99 14.91 22.34
CA GLY A 28 -23.19 14.65 23.17
C GLY A 28 -23.23 15.35 24.53
N HIS A 29 -22.12 15.87 25.04
CA HIS A 29 -22.07 16.57 26.31
C HIS A 29 -20.79 17.41 26.44
N MET A 30 -20.85 18.62 27.01
CA MET A 30 -19.63 19.42 27.23
C MET A 30 -18.53 18.67 28.00
N LYS A 31 -18.90 17.73 28.87
CA LYS A 31 -17.95 16.84 29.57
C LYS A 31 -17.28 15.82 28.66
N SER A 32 -17.97 15.28 27.66
CA SER A 32 -17.34 14.35 26.71
C SER A 32 -16.30 15.01 25.85
N ILE A 33 -16.53 16.27 25.44
CA ILE A 33 -15.53 17.03 24.68
C ILE A 33 -14.24 17.17 25.50
N MET A 34 -14.34 17.51 26.79
CA MET A 34 -13.14 17.64 27.65
C MET A 34 -12.41 16.33 27.90
N GLU A 35 -13.13 15.22 28.07
CA GLU A 35 -12.54 13.90 28.32
C GLU A 35 -11.89 13.29 27.07
N THR A 36 -12.45 13.55 25.91
CA THR A 36 -11.99 12.96 24.65
C THR A 36 -11.09 13.89 23.85
N GLN A 37 -10.98 15.17 24.25
CA GLN A 37 -10.30 16.20 23.48
C GLN A 37 -8.84 15.83 23.22
N ASP A 38 -8.08 15.50 24.24
CA ASP A 38 -6.65 15.17 24.11
C ASP A 38 -6.45 13.99 23.16
N PHE A 39 -7.32 12.99 23.27
CA PHE A 39 -7.26 11.81 22.42
C PHE A 39 -7.69 12.13 20.98
N PHE A 40 -8.73 12.90 20.80
CA PHE A 40 -9.19 13.34 19.49
C PHE A 40 -8.14 14.22 18.79
N GLU A 41 -7.51 15.14 19.53
CA GLU A 41 -6.37 15.92 19.02
C GLU A 41 -5.19 15.05 18.62
N ASP A 42 -4.92 13.95 19.34
CA ASP A 42 -3.89 12.99 18.97
C ASP A 42 -4.22 12.32 17.63
N ILE A 43 -5.47 11.94 17.39
CA ILE A 43 -5.90 11.44 16.07
C ILE A 43 -5.70 12.51 15.00
N LEU A 44 -6.13 13.76 15.23
CA LEU A 44 -5.98 14.87 14.27
C LEU A 44 -4.52 15.10 13.89
N LYS A 45 -3.60 15.05 14.86
CA LYS A 45 -2.16 15.18 14.65
C LYS A 45 -1.59 14.00 13.85
N THR A 46 -1.93 12.79 14.24
CA THR A 46 -1.36 11.56 13.66
C THR A 46 -1.89 11.26 12.26
N ILE A 47 -3.13 11.66 11.96
CA ILE A 47 -3.69 11.64 10.60
C ILE A 47 -3.14 12.78 9.72
N ARG A 48 -2.45 13.75 10.33
CA ARG A 48 -1.88 14.95 9.70
C ARG A 48 -2.91 15.94 9.14
N LEU A 49 -4.06 16.03 9.79
CA LEU A 49 -4.99 17.09 9.44
C LEU A 49 -4.40 18.47 9.84
N PRO A 50 -4.36 19.47 8.94
CA PRO A 50 -3.85 20.81 9.26
C PRO A 50 -4.56 21.43 10.47
N GLU A 51 -3.81 22.01 11.41
CA GLU A 51 -4.37 22.62 12.63
C GLU A 51 -5.43 23.70 12.34
N SER A 52 -5.30 24.41 11.22
CA SER A 52 -6.30 25.37 10.77
C SER A 52 -7.68 24.76 10.51
N GLN A 53 -7.76 23.44 10.31
CA GLN A 53 -9.01 22.72 10.07
C GLN A 53 -9.62 22.13 11.34
N TRP A 54 -8.89 22.06 12.46
CA TRP A 54 -9.40 21.43 13.69
C TRP A 54 -10.60 22.20 14.27
N GLN A 55 -10.47 23.52 14.38
CA GLN A 55 -11.58 24.36 14.84
C GLN A 55 -12.79 24.30 13.90
N GLN A 56 -12.54 24.17 12.60
CA GLN A 56 -13.59 24.03 11.61
C GLN A 56 -14.41 22.75 11.80
N ILE A 57 -13.77 21.63 12.16
CA ILE A 57 -14.50 20.39 12.48
C ILE A 57 -15.51 20.64 13.61
N PHE A 58 -15.09 21.26 14.70
CA PHE A 58 -16.00 21.55 15.82
C PHE A 58 -17.11 22.53 15.44
N PHE A 59 -16.80 23.49 14.59
CA PHE A 59 -17.80 24.41 14.07
C PHE A 59 -18.83 23.69 13.18
N ASP A 60 -18.37 22.84 12.26
CA ASP A 60 -19.25 22.11 11.34
C ASP A 60 -20.09 21.05 12.09
N LEU A 61 -19.53 20.39 13.09
CA LEU A 61 -20.28 19.48 13.98
C LEU A 61 -21.50 20.19 14.63
N ASN A 62 -21.36 21.44 15.03
CA ASN A 62 -22.43 22.18 15.69
C ASN A 62 -23.41 22.84 14.72
N ASN A 63 -22.98 23.20 13.50
CA ASN A 63 -23.78 24.08 12.61
C ASN A 63 -24.15 23.40 11.27
N HIS A 64 -23.40 22.37 10.84
CA HIS A 64 -23.53 21.74 9.53
C HIS A 64 -23.58 20.20 9.61
N PHE A 65 -24.06 19.66 10.71
CA PHE A 65 -24.04 18.23 10.98
C PHE A 65 -24.68 17.39 9.87
N GLU A 66 -25.89 17.78 9.43
CA GLU A 66 -26.64 17.02 8.42
C GLU A 66 -25.91 16.96 7.07
N GLU A 67 -25.23 18.06 6.69
CA GLU A 67 -24.49 18.12 5.44
C GLU A 67 -23.25 17.19 5.42
N TRP A 68 -22.63 17.00 6.58
CA TRP A 68 -21.40 16.23 6.70
C TRP A 68 -21.64 14.76 7.00
N ILE A 69 -22.70 14.41 7.72
CA ILE A 69 -22.95 13.03 8.09
C ILE A 69 -23.18 12.13 6.87
N ASP A 70 -23.85 12.64 5.84
CA ASP A 70 -24.01 11.94 4.58
C ASP A 70 -22.67 11.68 3.86
N LYS A 71 -21.74 12.65 3.94
CA LYS A 71 -20.37 12.50 3.42
C LYS A 71 -19.58 11.45 4.20
N VAL A 72 -19.72 11.40 5.52
CA VAL A 72 -19.13 10.37 6.37
C VAL A 72 -19.61 8.98 5.95
N PHE A 73 -20.91 8.79 5.80
CA PHE A 73 -21.43 7.49 5.35
C PHE A 73 -21.03 7.14 3.91
N ALA A 74 -20.92 8.14 3.04
CA ALA A 74 -20.39 7.92 1.69
C ALA A 74 -18.90 7.51 1.70
N LEU A 75 -18.10 8.07 2.61
CA LEU A 75 -16.70 7.72 2.81
C LEU A 75 -16.53 6.30 3.37
N LEU A 76 -17.35 5.94 4.36
CA LEU A 76 -17.29 4.67 5.08
C LEU A 76 -18.05 3.54 4.37
N ARG A 77 -17.99 3.48 3.03
CA ARG A 77 -18.62 2.40 2.25
C ARG A 77 -17.76 1.13 2.16
N GLY A 78 -16.45 1.28 2.21
CA GLY A 78 -15.50 0.18 2.17
C GLY A 78 -15.31 -0.47 3.54
N LYS A 79 -15.05 -1.79 3.56
CA LYS A 79 -14.82 -2.51 4.82
C LYS A 79 -13.58 -2.04 5.57
N GLU A 80 -12.53 -1.66 4.85
CA GLU A 80 -11.31 -1.11 5.46
C GLU A 80 -11.60 0.16 6.25
N GLU A 81 -12.28 1.12 5.62
CA GLU A 81 -12.64 2.37 6.26
C GLU A 81 -13.56 2.13 7.46
N GLN A 82 -14.54 1.21 7.34
CA GLN A 82 -15.42 0.83 8.43
C GLN A 82 -14.64 0.22 9.60
N TYR A 83 -13.69 -0.68 9.34
CA TYR A 83 -12.93 -1.37 10.38
C TYR A 83 -12.00 -0.43 11.13
N CYS A 84 -11.21 0.39 10.42
CA CYS A 84 -10.35 1.38 11.06
C CYS A 84 -11.17 2.39 11.88
N PHE A 85 -12.26 2.89 11.31
CA PHE A 85 -13.16 3.81 11.96
C PHE A 85 -13.78 3.22 13.23
N THR A 86 -14.20 1.96 13.18
CA THR A 86 -14.77 1.23 14.33
C THR A 86 -13.74 1.07 15.46
N LEU A 87 -12.48 0.74 15.12
CA LEU A 87 -11.41 0.69 16.12
C LEU A 87 -11.19 2.05 16.79
N ASP A 88 -11.17 3.12 16.02
CA ASP A 88 -11.04 4.47 16.58
C ASP A 88 -12.24 4.86 17.46
N LEU A 89 -13.46 4.47 17.09
CA LEU A 89 -14.64 4.65 17.95
C LEU A 89 -14.51 3.90 19.29
N TYR A 90 -14.06 2.64 19.26
CA TYR A 90 -13.79 1.87 20.50
C TYR A 90 -12.70 2.52 21.34
N ARG A 91 -11.67 3.06 20.71
CA ARG A 91 -10.60 3.76 21.40
C ARG A 91 -11.10 5.04 22.06
N ILE A 92 -11.93 5.84 21.39
CA ILE A 92 -12.59 7.00 22.00
C ILE A 92 -13.45 6.55 23.19
N LEU A 93 -14.26 5.50 23.01
CA LEU A 93 -15.12 4.97 24.07
C LEU A 93 -14.32 4.53 25.30
N SER A 94 -13.12 3.96 25.11
CA SER A 94 -12.27 3.52 26.22
C SER A 94 -11.73 4.68 27.07
N HIS A 95 -11.65 5.87 26.51
CA HIS A 95 -11.19 7.09 27.18
C HIS A 95 -12.33 7.92 27.80
N THR A 96 -13.61 7.50 27.62
CA THR A 96 -14.76 8.20 28.18
C THR A 96 -15.23 7.54 29.46
N VAL A 97 -15.46 8.33 30.51
CA VAL A 97 -15.99 7.85 31.79
C VAL A 97 -17.43 8.34 31.99
N TRP A 98 -17.63 9.64 31.83
CA TRP A 98 -18.90 10.29 32.16
C TRP A 98 -19.94 10.27 31.02
N SER A 99 -19.48 10.15 29.79
CA SER A 99 -20.34 10.13 28.59
C SER A 99 -20.46 8.76 27.95
N ARG A 100 -20.15 7.71 28.69
CA ARG A 100 -20.06 6.34 28.17
C ARG A 100 -21.35 5.86 27.51
N GLU A 101 -22.51 6.17 28.12
CA GLU A 101 -23.82 5.79 27.55
C GLU A 101 -24.05 6.44 26.18
N TYR A 102 -23.73 7.75 26.07
CA TYR A 102 -23.84 8.45 24.80
C TYR A 102 -22.88 7.90 23.74
N CYS A 103 -21.61 7.74 24.07
CA CYS A 103 -20.62 7.21 23.13
C CYS A 103 -20.96 5.77 22.72
N SER A 104 -21.51 4.95 23.63
CA SER A 104 -21.98 3.61 23.30
C SER A 104 -23.18 3.64 22.35
N ALA A 105 -24.11 4.57 22.52
CA ALA A 105 -25.24 4.76 21.59
C ALA A 105 -24.77 5.18 20.21
N VAL A 106 -23.86 6.15 20.11
CA VAL A 106 -23.28 6.58 18.82
C VAL A 106 -22.52 5.44 18.14
N LEU A 107 -21.72 4.66 18.90
CA LEU A 107 -21.04 3.48 18.38
C LEU A 107 -22.07 2.47 17.80
N GLU A 108 -23.14 2.18 18.54
CA GLU A 108 -24.15 1.23 18.08
C GLU A 108 -24.87 1.72 16.82
N ASP A 109 -25.17 3.03 16.71
CA ASP A 109 -25.73 3.63 15.52
C ASP A 109 -24.84 3.43 14.28
N TYR A 110 -23.52 3.66 14.43
CA TYR A 110 -22.56 3.39 13.35
C TYR A 110 -22.50 1.90 12.99
N LEU A 111 -22.42 1.00 13.97
CA LEU A 111 -22.38 -0.44 13.73
C LEU A 111 -23.65 -0.95 13.04
N GLN A 112 -24.78 -0.33 13.32
CA GLN A 112 -26.04 -0.64 12.65
C GLN A 112 -26.00 -0.19 11.18
N VAL A 113 -25.52 1.01 10.90
CA VAL A 113 -25.39 1.53 9.51
C VAL A 113 -24.38 0.71 8.71
N PHE A 114 -23.28 0.26 9.31
CA PHE A 114 -22.26 -0.59 8.65
C PHE A 114 -22.77 -2.00 8.34
N GLN A 115 -23.89 -2.42 8.92
CA GLN A 115 -24.49 -3.75 8.74
C GLN A 115 -23.49 -4.87 9.04
N PHE A 116 -22.70 -4.71 10.11
CA PHE A 116 -21.75 -5.73 10.52
C PHE A 116 -22.44 -7.04 10.87
N SER A 117 -21.86 -8.14 10.40
CA SER A 117 -22.26 -9.49 10.79
C SER A 117 -22.03 -9.72 12.29
N HIS A 118 -22.59 -10.80 12.80
CA HIS A 118 -22.34 -11.20 14.18
C HIS A 118 -20.84 -11.43 14.47
N ALA A 119 -20.13 -12.04 13.53
CA ALA A 119 -18.71 -12.27 13.61
C ALA A 119 -17.89 -10.97 13.69
N GLU A 120 -18.18 -10.00 12.82
CA GLU A 120 -17.51 -8.70 12.84
C GLU A 120 -17.73 -7.98 14.20
N ARG A 121 -18.97 -7.96 14.69
CA ARG A 121 -19.29 -7.34 15.99
C ARG A 121 -18.58 -8.04 17.15
N ALA A 122 -18.60 -9.37 17.15
CA ALA A 122 -17.93 -10.18 18.19
C ALA A 122 -16.42 -9.94 18.19
N PHE A 123 -15.80 -9.84 17.00
CA PHE A 123 -14.38 -9.54 16.87
C PHE A 123 -14.03 -8.20 17.53
N PHE A 124 -14.70 -7.10 17.15
CA PHE A 124 -14.38 -5.77 17.70
C PHE A 124 -14.60 -5.70 19.22
N GLN A 125 -15.63 -6.33 19.72
CA GLN A 125 -15.89 -6.36 21.18
C GLN A 125 -14.82 -7.12 21.94
N GLU A 126 -14.42 -8.31 21.44
CA GLU A 126 -13.41 -9.13 22.11
C GLU A 126 -12.02 -8.50 21.98
N PHE A 127 -11.67 -7.97 20.81
CA PHE A 127 -10.39 -7.30 20.60
C PHE A 127 -10.24 -6.05 21.49
N ASP A 128 -11.28 -5.21 21.60
CA ASP A 128 -11.31 -4.06 22.53
C ASP A 128 -11.15 -4.51 24.00
N LYS A 129 -11.83 -5.58 24.38
CA LYS A 129 -11.71 -6.15 25.74
C LYS A 129 -10.27 -6.62 26.00
N CYS A 130 -9.67 -7.38 25.10
CA CYS A 130 -8.29 -7.86 25.23
C CYS A 130 -7.30 -6.70 25.33
N MET A 131 -7.48 -5.64 24.52
CA MET A 131 -6.66 -4.44 24.62
C MET A 131 -6.76 -3.80 26.03
N ARG A 132 -7.96 -3.61 26.54
CA ARG A 132 -8.17 -2.99 27.88
C ARG A 132 -7.63 -3.84 29.02
N THR A 133 -7.62 -5.15 28.88
CA THR A 133 -7.11 -6.09 29.89
C THR A 133 -5.64 -6.46 29.66
N GLN A 134 -5.02 -5.96 28.60
CA GLN A 134 -3.65 -6.29 28.17
C GLN A 134 -3.47 -7.81 27.91
N ASP A 135 -4.51 -8.46 27.40
CA ASP A 135 -4.52 -9.88 27.04
C ASP A 135 -4.05 -10.06 25.59
N GLU A 136 -2.72 -10.14 25.38
CA GLU A 136 -2.12 -10.29 24.05
C GLU A 136 -2.53 -11.61 23.39
N GLN A 137 -2.58 -12.71 24.15
CA GLN A 137 -2.95 -14.01 23.63
C GLN A 137 -4.41 -14.05 23.18
N GLY A 138 -5.32 -13.50 23.98
CA GLY A 138 -6.72 -13.37 23.62
C GLY A 138 -6.93 -12.49 22.39
N ALA A 139 -6.13 -11.42 22.22
CA ALA A 139 -6.18 -10.58 21.02
C ALA A 139 -5.73 -11.36 19.76
N ILE A 140 -4.68 -12.17 19.85
CA ILE A 140 -4.24 -13.04 18.72
C ILE A 140 -5.34 -14.05 18.38
N GLU A 141 -5.94 -14.71 19.36
CA GLU A 141 -7.03 -15.67 19.17
C GLU A 141 -8.26 -15.03 18.52
N ALA A 142 -8.60 -13.78 18.90
CA ALA A 142 -9.68 -13.02 18.29
C ALA A 142 -9.42 -12.76 16.80
N VAL A 143 -8.19 -12.36 16.43
CA VAL A 143 -7.80 -12.14 15.02
C VAL A 143 -7.80 -13.44 14.24
N GLN A 144 -7.29 -14.54 14.81
CA GLN A 144 -7.29 -15.85 14.15
C GLN A 144 -8.70 -16.34 13.85
N LYS A 145 -9.59 -16.27 14.87
CA LYS A 145 -11.00 -16.63 14.71
C LYS A 145 -11.69 -15.79 13.63
N PHE A 146 -11.42 -14.49 13.59
CA PHE A 146 -11.95 -13.59 12.58
C PHE A 146 -11.51 -14.00 11.16
N SER A 147 -10.25 -14.40 11.00
CA SER A 147 -9.72 -14.93 9.75
C SER A 147 -10.34 -16.28 9.37
N GLU A 148 -10.56 -17.18 10.32
CA GLU A 148 -11.22 -18.48 10.09
C GLU A 148 -12.68 -18.33 9.61
N GLU A 149 -13.35 -17.25 10.00
CA GLU A 149 -14.70 -16.90 9.54
C GLU A 149 -14.70 -16.19 8.16
N GLY A 150 -13.53 -16.06 7.51
CA GLY A 150 -13.38 -15.51 6.17
C GLY A 150 -13.24 -13.99 6.10
N TYR A 151 -12.98 -13.34 7.22
CA TYR A 151 -12.74 -11.90 7.29
C TYR A 151 -11.23 -11.60 7.40
N SER A 152 -10.83 -10.40 7.01
CA SER A 152 -9.46 -9.90 7.16
C SER A 152 -9.47 -8.47 7.66
N ILE A 153 -8.52 -8.15 8.51
CA ILE A 153 -8.29 -6.80 9.01
C ILE A 153 -6.80 -6.46 8.88
N ARG A 154 -6.50 -5.27 8.43
CA ARG A 154 -5.11 -4.83 8.24
C ARG A 154 -4.37 -4.79 9.57
N TYR A 155 -3.15 -5.32 9.57
CA TYR A 155 -2.30 -5.37 10.75
C TYR A 155 -1.94 -3.99 11.30
N ASP A 156 -1.74 -2.99 10.43
CA ASP A 156 -1.46 -1.62 10.85
C ASP A 156 -2.64 -0.98 11.59
N PHE A 157 -3.90 -1.39 11.31
CA PHE A 157 -5.06 -0.97 12.10
C PHE A 157 -5.00 -1.56 13.52
N LEU A 158 -4.66 -2.84 13.63
CA LEU A 158 -4.55 -3.51 14.93
C LEU A 158 -3.44 -2.89 15.80
N THR A 159 -2.27 -2.65 15.21
CA THR A 159 -1.14 -2.02 15.93
C THR A 159 -1.33 -0.53 16.17
N TRP A 160 -2.14 0.16 15.38
CA TRP A 160 -2.58 1.52 15.65
C TRP A 160 -3.45 1.57 16.89
N PHE A 161 -4.45 0.68 16.95
CA PHE A 161 -5.38 0.58 18.06
C PHE A 161 -4.73 0.00 19.33
N TYR A 162 -3.95 -1.08 19.19
CA TYR A 162 -3.21 -1.73 20.27
C TYR A 162 -1.71 -1.76 19.97
N PRO A 163 -0.94 -0.72 20.36
CA PRO A 163 0.46 -0.59 19.98
C PRO A 163 1.39 -1.73 20.42
N GLN A 164 0.98 -2.53 21.40
CA GLN A 164 1.72 -3.69 21.90
C GLN A 164 1.31 -4.98 21.21
N PHE A 165 0.27 -4.95 20.38
CA PHE A 165 -0.16 -6.12 19.61
C PHE A 165 0.93 -6.58 18.66
N TYR A 166 1.31 -7.85 18.77
CA TYR A 166 2.27 -8.48 17.89
C TYR A 166 1.82 -9.88 17.52
N MET A 167 1.68 -10.13 16.23
CA MET A 167 1.41 -11.44 15.66
C MET A 167 2.33 -11.65 14.46
N GLU A 168 2.99 -12.81 14.36
CA GLU A 168 3.88 -13.15 13.26
C GLU A 168 3.53 -14.55 12.73
N LYS A 169 3.44 -14.66 11.41
CA LYS A 169 3.29 -15.96 10.72
C LYS A 169 4.63 -16.39 10.10
N ARG A 170 4.91 -17.69 10.10
CA ARG A 170 6.13 -18.25 9.50
C ARG A 170 5.79 -19.41 8.57
N TYR A 171 6.38 -19.37 7.37
CA TYR A 171 6.18 -20.41 6.36
C TYR A 171 7.52 -20.92 5.83
N GLN A 172 7.55 -22.19 5.43
CA GLN A 172 8.71 -22.83 4.76
C GLN A 172 8.55 -22.89 3.22
N GLY A 173 8.01 -21.82 2.64
CA GLY A 173 7.53 -21.80 1.27
C GLY A 173 6.09 -22.27 1.20
N MET A 174 5.47 -22.07 0.04
CA MET A 174 4.08 -22.49 -0.16
C MET A 174 3.74 -22.65 -1.64
N ARG A 175 2.74 -23.47 -1.92
CA ARG A 175 2.14 -23.58 -3.24
C ARG A 175 0.65 -23.36 -3.15
N ILE A 176 0.18 -22.35 -3.87
CA ILE A 176 -1.22 -21.91 -3.90
C ILE A 176 -1.83 -22.42 -5.19
N ARG A 177 -2.77 -23.36 -5.06
CA ARG A 177 -3.38 -24.08 -6.17
C ARG A 177 -4.60 -23.39 -6.72
N ASP A 178 -5.17 -23.94 -7.78
CA ASP A 178 -6.42 -23.49 -8.37
C ASP A 178 -7.56 -23.44 -7.33
N GLY A 179 -8.24 -22.29 -7.24
CA GLY A 179 -9.28 -22.02 -6.27
C GLY A 179 -8.82 -21.69 -4.85
N GLU A 180 -7.50 -21.80 -4.56
CA GLU A 180 -6.97 -21.43 -3.25
C GLU A 180 -6.64 -19.92 -3.19
N THR A 181 -6.92 -19.32 -2.05
CA THR A 181 -6.50 -17.94 -1.74
C THR A 181 -5.74 -17.93 -0.43
N VAL A 182 -4.51 -17.41 -0.46
CA VAL A 182 -3.71 -17.16 0.74
C VAL A 182 -3.65 -15.66 0.99
N ILE A 183 -3.97 -15.27 2.22
CA ILE A 183 -3.93 -13.88 2.68
C ILE A 183 -2.81 -13.74 3.71
N LEU A 184 -1.85 -12.85 3.42
CA LEU A 184 -0.79 -12.43 4.32
C LEU A 184 -1.15 -11.03 4.82
N ASP A 185 -1.71 -10.95 6.02
CA ASP A 185 -2.30 -9.75 6.62
C ASP A 185 -1.62 -9.31 7.93
N CYS A 186 -0.52 -9.95 8.29
CA CYS A 186 0.28 -9.64 9.47
C CYS A 186 1.77 -9.83 9.16
N PRO A 187 2.69 -9.42 10.05
CA PRO A 187 4.11 -9.71 9.92
C PRO A 187 4.36 -11.18 9.59
N THR A 188 5.07 -11.41 8.50
CA THR A 188 5.24 -12.74 7.94
C THR A 188 6.69 -12.98 7.54
N ILE A 189 7.25 -14.10 7.98
CA ILE A 189 8.57 -14.59 7.55
C ILE A 189 8.38 -15.80 6.67
N ILE A 190 8.91 -15.75 5.44
CA ILE A 190 8.84 -16.85 4.50
C ILE A 190 10.26 -17.30 4.15
N ARG A 191 10.55 -18.59 4.36
CA ARG A 191 11.79 -19.21 3.95
C ARG A 191 11.51 -20.22 2.84
N GLY A 192 12.00 -19.92 1.63
CA GLY A 192 11.73 -20.68 0.43
C GLY A 192 10.72 -20.03 -0.50
N ASP A 193 10.43 -20.67 -1.62
CA ASP A 193 9.65 -20.11 -2.71
C ASP A 193 8.14 -20.16 -2.44
N ILE A 194 7.43 -19.15 -2.97
CA ILE A 194 5.98 -19.16 -3.12
C ILE A 194 5.64 -19.44 -4.57
N GLU A 195 4.85 -20.48 -4.83
CA GLU A 195 4.32 -20.79 -6.16
C GLU A 195 2.82 -20.52 -6.20
N VAL A 196 2.36 -19.67 -7.12
CA VAL A 196 0.93 -19.37 -7.34
C VAL A 196 0.53 -19.98 -8.69
N ASP A 197 -0.18 -21.09 -8.65
CA ASP A 197 -0.66 -21.77 -9.85
C ASP A 197 -1.83 -21.03 -10.49
N LYS A 198 -2.19 -21.42 -11.71
CA LYS A 198 -3.35 -20.89 -12.43
C LYS A 198 -4.62 -21.02 -11.56
N GLY A 199 -5.36 -19.91 -11.40
CA GLY A 199 -6.55 -19.84 -10.57
C GLY A 199 -6.29 -19.67 -9.06
N GLY A 200 -5.04 -19.82 -8.60
CA GLY A 200 -4.63 -19.48 -7.24
C GLY A 200 -4.48 -17.97 -7.03
N SER A 201 -4.59 -17.51 -5.80
CA SER A 201 -4.46 -16.09 -5.44
C SER A 201 -3.59 -15.91 -4.21
N LEU A 202 -2.59 -15.02 -4.31
CA LEU A 202 -1.80 -14.52 -3.18
C LEU A 202 -2.16 -13.06 -2.93
N LEU A 203 -2.65 -12.75 -1.75
CA LEU A 203 -2.99 -11.40 -1.30
C LEU A 203 -2.07 -11.02 -0.14
N ILE A 204 -1.29 -9.95 -0.30
CA ILE A 204 -0.44 -9.37 0.75
C ILE A 204 -1.10 -8.06 1.13
N HIS A 205 -1.65 -7.96 2.33
CA HIS A 205 -2.52 -6.87 2.71
C HIS A 205 -2.10 -6.25 4.05
N GLY A 206 -1.49 -5.07 4.00
CA GLY A 206 -1.06 -4.34 5.20
C GLY A 206 0.02 -5.07 6.02
N ALA A 207 0.79 -5.97 5.41
CA ALA A 207 1.75 -6.82 6.09
C ALA A 207 3.20 -6.37 5.89
N ASP A 208 4.01 -6.53 6.94
CA ASP A 208 5.46 -6.54 6.85
C ASP A 208 5.94 -7.95 6.54
N MET A 209 6.50 -8.17 5.35
CA MET A 209 6.96 -9.48 4.91
C MET A 209 8.48 -9.52 4.78
N GLN A 210 9.13 -10.49 5.43
CA GLN A 210 10.51 -10.85 5.16
C GLN A 210 10.55 -12.14 4.35
N MET A 211 11.28 -12.12 3.23
CA MET A 211 11.33 -13.27 2.35
C MET A 211 12.76 -13.69 2.04
N ASP A 212 13.02 -14.99 2.25
CA ASP A 212 14.20 -15.72 1.82
C ASP A 212 13.74 -16.71 0.74
N GLY A 213 13.83 -16.31 -0.53
CA GLY A 213 13.30 -17.03 -1.69
C GLY A 213 12.64 -16.08 -2.69
N ARG A 214 11.83 -16.63 -3.58
CA ARG A 214 11.14 -15.90 -4.65
C ARG A 214 9.67 -16.24 -4.74
N VAL A 215 8.92 -15.40 -5.46
CA VAL A 215 7.52 -15.64 -5.81
C VAL A 215 7.42 -15.99 -7.29
N ILE A 216 6.75 -17.09 -7.63
CA ILE A 216 6.52 -17.55 -9.01
C ILE A 216 5.03 -17.60 -9.25
N VAL A 217 4.51 -16.76 -10.16
CA VAL A 217 3.09 -16.71 -10.50
C VAL A 217 2.87 -17.31 -11.88
N ARG A 218 2.22 -18.49 -11.95
CA ARG A 218 1.94 -19.21 -13.19
C ARG A 218 0.49 -19.12 -13.60
N GLY A 219 0.08 -17.96 -14.12
CA GLY A 219 -1.31 -17.72 -14.55
C GLY A 219 -2.30 -17.51 -13.39
N GLY A 220 -1.81 -17.28 -12.18
CA GLY A 220 -2.59 -16.93 -11.00
C GLY A 220 -2.68 -15.43 -10.80
N ARG A 221 -3.05 -15.04 -9.58
CA ARG A 221 -3.14 -13.64 -9.15
C ARG A 221 -2.20 -13.36 -7.99
N LEU A 222 -1.47 -12.24 -8.08
CA LEU A 222 -0.76 -11.64 -6.95
C LEU A 222 -1.24 -10.21 -6.78
N GLN A 223 -1.65 -9.89 -5.59
CA GLN A 223 -1.96 -8.52 -5.20
C GLN A 223 -1.25 -8.20 -3.91
N ALA A 224 -0.46 -7.13 -3.89
CA ALA A 224 0.13 -6.57 -2.68
C ALA A 224 -0.35 -5.13 -2.51
N ASP A 225 -0.86 -4.82 -1.34
CA ASP A 225 -1.30 -3.49 -0.99
C ASP A 225 -0.95 -3.12 0.46
N HIS A 226 -0.61 -1.85 0.66
CA HIS A 226 -0.29 -1.26 1.97
C HIS A 226 0.79 -2.00 2.78
N GLY A 227 1.68 -2.77 2.13
CA GLY A 227 2.66 -3.62 2.77
C GLY A 227 4.09 -3.11 2.66
N HIS A 228 4.98 -3.74 3.46
CA HIS A 228 6.42 -3.63 3.32
C HIS A 228 7.02 -5.01 3.08
N ILE A 229 7.76 -5.18 1.98
CA ILE A 229 8.37 -6.45 1.60
C ILE A 229 9.90 -6.27 1.62
N GLU A 230 10.58 -7.04 2.45
CA GLU A 230 12.03 -7.07 2.54
C GLU A 230 12.55 -8.42 2.03
N ILE A 231 13.41 -8.40 0.99
CA ILE A 231 14.00 -9.60 0.43
C ILE A 231 15.36 -9.82 1.07
N THR A 232 15.46 -10.81 1.94
CA THR A 232 16.67 -11.10 2.70
C THR A 232 17.65 -11.94 1.93
N GLU A 233 17.17 -12.92 1.14
CA GLU A 233 17.94 -13.71 0.18
C GLU A 233 17.08 -14.02 -1.05
N CYS A 234 17.76 -14.11 -2.23
CA CYS A 234 17.13 -14.51 -3.48
C CYS A 234 18.16 -15.25 -4.34
N THR A 235 17.82 -16.44 -4.79
CA THR A 235 18.69 -17.28 -5.64
C THR A 235 18.46 -17.06 -7.14
N SER A 236 17.54 -16.17 -7.51
CA SER A 236 17.18 -15.82 -8.87
C SER A 236 17.56 -14.38 -9.18
N ASP A 237 17.61 -14.03 -10.47
CA ASP A 237 17.82 -12.67 -10.92
C ASP A 237 16.66 -11.73 -10.51
N TYR A 238 15.46 -12.30 -10.25
CA TYR A 238 14.27 -11.56 -9.84
C TYR A 238 13.56 -12.22 -8.66
N TRP A 239 13.08 -11.39 -7.74
CA TRP A 239 12.24 -11.84 -6.63
C TRP A 239 10.88 -12.39 -7.12
N LEU A 240 10.25 -11.68 -8.06
CA LEU A 240 8.94 -12.04 -8.62
C LEU A 240 9.08 -12.43 -10.08
N SER A 241 8.80 -13.69 -10.40
CA SER A 241 8.76 -14.21 -11.76
C SER A 241 7.33 -14.51 -12.17
N ILE A 242 6.89 -13.93 -13.29
CA ILE A 242 5.52 -14.04 -13.75
C ILE A 242 5.49 -14.75 -15.08
N GLU A 243 4.83 -15.90 -15.09
CA GLU A 243 4.68 -16.79 -16.23
C GLU A 243 3.20 -16.96 -16.58
N GLY A 244 2.89 -16.97 -17.87
CA GLY A 244 1.53 -17.11 -18.35
C GLY A 244 0.66 -15.87 -18.12
N ALA A 245 -0.64 -15.98 -18.38
CA ALA A 245 -1.60 -14.86 -18.26
C ALA A 245 -1.95 -14.58 -16.79
N ALA A 246 -1.00 -14.07 -16.04
CA ALA A 246 -1.17 -13.71 -14.64
C ALA A 246 -1.58 -12.24 -14.47
N VAL A 247 -2.24 -11.94 -13.36
CA VAL A 247 -2.58 -10.59 -12.93
C VAL A 247 -1.72 -10.22 -11.72
N VAL A 248 -0.89 -9.19 -11.88
CA VAL A 248 -0.06 -8.68 -10.78
C VAL A 248 -0.39 -7.22 -10.54
N MET A 249 -0.66 -6.91 -9.27
CA MET A 249 -0.95 -5.55 -8.80
C MET A 249 -0.15 -5.28 -7.54
N LEU A 250 0.65 -4.22 -7.59
CA LEU A 250 1.37 -3.68 -6.43
C LEU A 250 0.83 -2.27 -6.19
N THR A 251 0.28 -2.02 -5.01
CA THR A 251 -0.34 -0.73 -4.67
C THR A 251 0.07 -0.31 -3.26
N ASP A 252 0.49 0.93 -3.07
CA ASP A 252 0.95 1.49 -1.77
C ASP A 252 1.90 0.53 -1.03
N THR A 253 2.79 -0.13 -1.77
CA THR A 253 3.67 -1.18 -1.26
C THR A 253 5.12 -0.74 -1.37
N SER A 254 5.90 -0.95 -0.31
CA SER A 254 7.34 -0.74 -0.29
C SER A 254 8.06 -2.06 -0.46
N VAL A 255 8.95 -2.16 -1.46
CA VAL A 255 9.78 -3.36 -1.67
C VAL A 255 11.27 -2.98 -1.58
N ASP A 256 11.97 -3.63 -0.66
CA ASP A 256 13.40 -3.49 -0.46
C ASP A 256 14.12 -4.78 -0.83
N CYS A 257 14.81 -4.76 -1.98
CA CYS A 257 15.51 -5.95 -2.49
C CYS A 257 16.89 -6.18 -1.85
N LYS A 258 17.36 -5.30 -0.96
CA LYS A 258 18.65 -5.43 -0.23
C LYS A 258 19.84 -5.78 -1.13
N GLU A 259 19.83 -5.32 -2.37
CA GLU A 259 20.84 -5.62 -3.39
C GLU A 259 20.98 -7.13 -3.70
N LYS A 260 19.92 -7.91 -3.52
CA LYS A 260 19.94 -9.36 -3.77
C LYS A 260 19.51 -9.71 -5.19
N CYS A 261 18.52 -9.01 -5.73
CA CYS A 261 17.92 -9.31 -7.04
C CYS A 261 17.19 -8.07 -7.62
N GLY A 262 16.68 -8.22 -8.85
CA GLY A 262 15.65 -7.34 -9.40
C GLY A 262 14.30 -7.60 -8.73
N LEU A 263 13.37 -6.65 -8.88
CA LEU A 263 12.04 -6.81 -8.32
C LEU A 263 11.24 -7.87 -9.08
N LEU A 264 11.11 -7.72 -10.42
CA LEU A 264 10.12 -8.43 -11.18
C LEU A 264 10.56 -8.72 -12.62
N GLU A 265 10.31 -9.95 -13.09
CA GLU A 265 10.31 -10.33 -14.51
C GLU A 265 8.91 -10.79 -14.91
N GLN A 266 8.35 -10.20 -15.99
CA GLN A 266 7.07 -10.62 -16.55
C GLN A 266 7.13 -10.71 -18.07
N LYS A 267 6.73 -11.87 -18.62
CA LYS A 267 6.79 -12.16 -20.06
C LYS A 267 5.45 -12.02 -20.77
N THR A 268 4.35 -12.01 -20.06
CA THR A 268 3.00 -11.96 -20.65
C THR A 268 2.02 -11.24 -19.71
N GLY A 269 0.92 -10.71 -20.25
CA GLY A 269 -0.17 -10.14 -19.46
C GLY A 269 0.07 -8.70 -19.04
N TYR A 270 -0.57 -8.30 -17.95
CA TYR A 270 -0.67 -6.91 -17.49
C TYR A 270 -0.01 -6.74 -16.13
N LEU A 271 0.70 -5.62 -15.95
CA LEU A 271 1.31 -5.21 -14.70
C LEU A 271 0.80 -3.83 -14.28
N LEU A 272 0.37 -3.72 -13.04
CA LEU A 272 0.07 -2.44 -12.39
C LEU A 272 0.96 -2.25 -11.18
N VAL A 273 1.67 -1.13 -11.14
CA VAL A 273 2.46 -0.66 -9.98
C VAL A 273 2.02 0.77 -9.67
N ASN A 274 1.44 0.99 -8.51
CA ASN A 274 0.88 2.29 -8.14
C ASN A 274 1.21 2.66 -6.70
N ASP A 275 1.62 3.92 -6.47
CA ASP A 275 1.97 4.43 -5.14
C ASP A 275 3.04 3.60 -4.40
N CYS A 276 4.00 3.01 -5.12
CA CYS A 276 4.99 2.07 -4.58
C CYS A 276 6.36 2.71 -4.34
N TRP A 277 7.16 2.03 -3.48
CA TRP A 277 8.57 2.34 -3.25
C TRP A 277 9.40 1.10 -3.55
N VAL A 278 10.27 1.17 -4.55
CA VAL A 278 11.17 0.09 -4.96
C VAL A 278 12.60 0.53 -4.77
N ARG A 279 13.37 -0.23 -4.01
CA ARG A 279 14.75 0.18 -3.69
C ARG A 279 15.73 -0.97 -3.58
N GLN A 280 17.02 -0.60 -3.77
CA GLN A 280 18.17 -1.48 -3.59
C GLN A 280 18.08 -2.77 -4.42
N THR A 281 17.73 -2.64 -5.72
CA THR A 281 17.77 -3.78 -6.64
C THR A 281 19.17 -3.96 -7.23
N ALA A 282 19.56 -5.21 -7.48
CA ALA A 282 20.85 -5.55 -8.08
C ALA A 282 20.74 -6.81 -8.98
N GLY A 283 21.81 -7.07 -9.72
CA GLY A 283 21.87 -8.23 -10.64
C GLY A 283 21.20 -7.97 -11.97
N ALA A 284 19.91 -7.71 -11.98
CA ALA A 284 19.10 -7.38 -13.14
C ALA A 284 18.46 -5.99 -13.02
N ARG A 285 17.71 -5.53 -14.02
CA ARG A 285 16.87 -4.33 -13.90
C ARG A 285 15.80 -4.56 -12.83
N SER A 286 15.34 -3.50 -12.19
CA SER A 286 14.30 -3.65 -11.17
C SER A 286 13.05 -4.31 -11.73
N ILE A 287 12.57 -3.83 -12.88
CA ILE A 287 11.45 -4.42 -13.63
C ILE A 287 11.91 -4.77 -15.04
N SER A 288 11.70 -6.02 -15.44
CA SER A 288 11.83 -6.49 -16.83
C SER A 288 10.47 -6.94 -17.33
N PHE A 289 9.93 -6.22 -18.32
CA PHE A 289 8.57 -6.43 -18.80
C PHE A 289 8.54 -6.66 -20.31
N GLU A 290 7.98 -7.80 -20.73
CA GLU A 290 7.76 -8.21 -22.13
C GLU A 290 6.27 -8.49 -22.43
N GLY A 291 5.37 -8.21 -21.46
CA GLY A 291 3.94 -8.49 -21.55
C GLY A 291 3.16 -7.56 -22.50
N ASP A 292 1.85 -7.45 -22.31
CA ASP A 292 0.97 -6.68 -23.17
C ASP A 292 0.99 -5.18 -22.82
N ALA A 293 0.78 -4.85 -21.55
CA ALA A 293 0.85 -3.46 -21.10
C ALA A 293 1.31 -3.36 -19.63
N ILE A 294 2.12 -2.34 -19.35
CA ILE A 294 2.57 -1.98 -18.00
C ILE A 294 2.11 -0.57 -17.66
N ARG A 295 1.59 -0.39 -16.45
CA ARG A 295 1.29 0.91 -15.87
C ARG A 295 2.03 1.08 -14.56
N ILE A 296 2.81 2.16 -14.48
CA ILE A 296 3.56 2.53 -13.28
C ILE A 296 3.19 3.97 -12.95
N HIS A 297 2.50 4.17 -11.84
CA HIS A 297 2.06 5.50 -11.43
C HIS A 297 2.55 5.82 -10.01
N ASN A 298 2.86 7.11 -9.76
CA ASN A 298 3.17 7.63 -8.42
C ASN A 298 4.25 6.81 -7.67
N THR A 299 5.17 6.19 -8.39
CA THR A 299 6.10 5.20 -7.82
C THR A 299 7.51 5.76 -7.75
N HIS A 300 8.19 5.47 -6.66
CA HIS A 300 9.57 5.88 -6.43
C HIS A 300 10.53 4.70 -6.54
N PHE A 301 11.52 4.82 -7.41
CA PHE A 301 12.62 3.87 -7.56
C PHE A 301 13.92 4.49 -7.07
N SER A 302 14.69 3.78 -6.24
CA SER A 302 15.95 4.29 -5.74
C SER A 302 17.04 3.23 -5.58
N ARG A 303 18.28 3.62 -5.88
CA ARG A 303 19.47 2.77 -5.73
C ARG A 303 19.36 1.45 -6.47
N CYS A 304 19.04 1.53 -7.77
CA CYS A 304 18.85 0.35 -8.60
C CYS A 304 20.03 0.17 -9.55
N MET A 305 20.74 -0.92 -9.39
CA MET A 305 21.85 -1.31 -10.25
C MET A 305 21.31 -2.01 -11.51
N ASN A 306 21.93 -1.74 -12.66
CA ASN A 306 21.52 -2.23 -13.99
C ASN A 306 20.23 -1.62 -14.55
N GLY A 307 19.78 -0.48 -13.99
CA GLY A 307 18.60 0.28 -14.41
C GLY A 307 17.32 -0.16 -13.70
N MET A 308 16.28 0.63 -13.90
CA MET A 308 15.05 0.45 -13.13
C MET A 308 13.97 -0.28 -13.93
N VAL A 309 13.57 0.23 -15.08
CA VAL A 309 12.50 -0.35 -15.89
C VAL A 309 13.02 -0.72 -17.28
N SER A 310 12.76 -1.95 -17.71
CA SER A 310 12.97 -2.43 -19.08
C SER A 310 11.64 -2.83 -19.69
N ILE A 311 11.33 -2.28 -20.85
CA ILE A 311 10.12 -2.56 -21.62
C ILE A 311 10.55 -3.15 -22.95
N GLN A 312 10.12 -4.39 -23.24
CA GLN A 312 10.60 -5.14 -24.39
C GLN A 312 9.47 -5.77 -25.20
N GLY A 313 9.79 -6.23 -26.40
CA GLY A 313 8.88 -7.00 -27.24
C GLY A 313 7.67 -6.20 -27.74
N GLY A 314 6.47 -6.71 -27.50
CA GLY A 314 5.19 -6.12 -27.89
C GLY A 314 4.54 -5.22 -26.83
N ALA A 315 5.26 -4.87 -25.78
CA ALA A 315 4.70 -4.16 -24.64
C ALA A 315 4.44 -2.67 -24.93
N SER A 316 3.28 -2.18 -24.47
CA SER A 316 3.03 -0.75 -24.28
C SER A 316 3.27 -0.35 -22.82
N ALA A 317 3.60 0.92 -22.58
CA ALA A 317 3.88 1.39 -21.23
C ALA A 317 3.33 2.79 -20.96
N GLU A 318 2.80 2.97 -19.76
CA GLU A 318 2.38 4.25 -19.20
C GLU A 318 3.07 4.45 -17.85
N ILE A 319 3.96 5.45 -17.76
CA ILE A 319 4.77 5.74 -16.56
C ILE A 319 4.51 7.20 -16.21
N VAL A 320 3.76 7.44 -15.14
CA VAL A 320 3.25 8.78 -14.80
C VAL A 320 3.53 9.14 -13.34
N ASN A 321 3.97 10.38 -13.11
CA ASN A 321 4.26 10.92 -11.77
C ASN A 321 5.28 10.07 -10.98
N CYS A 322 6.29 9.51 -11.64
CA CYS A 322 7.27 8.63 -11.01
C CYS A 322 8.57 9.38 -10.72
N GLU A 323 9.28 8.94 -9.66
CA GLU A 323 10.62 9.40 -9.34
C GLU A 323 11.61 8.26 -9.48
N PHE A 324 12.72 8.52 -10.22
CA PHE A 324 13.80 7.59 -10.47
C PHE A 324 15.09 8.19 -9.93
N GLN A 325 15.64 7.60 -8.87
CA GLN A 325 16.81 8.13 -8.19
C GLN A 325 17.96 7.11 -8.13
N ASP A 326 19.18 7.56 -8.46
CA ASP A 326 20.41 6.78 -8.36
C ASP A 326 20.37 5.47 -9.19
N GLY A 327 19.78 5.53 -10.38
CA GLY A 327 19.76 4.40 -11.33
C GLY A 327 21.03 4.33 -12.16
N ILE A 328 21.64 3.14 -12.26
CA ILE A 328 22.87 2.92 -13.02
C ILE A 328 22.65 1.82 -14.04
N ALA A 329 22.97 2.05 -15.33
CA ALA A 329 22.83 1.04 -16.38
C ALA A 329 23.85 1.24 -17.52
N GLU A 330 23.85 0.34 -18.48
CA GLU A 330 24.60 0.54 -19.72
C GLU A 330 23.92 1.55 -20.65
N TYR A 331 22.58 1.47 -20.75
CA TYR A 331 21.71 2.36 -21.49
C TYR A 331 20.45 2.65 -20.69
N GLY A 332 19.99 3.89 -20.65
CA GLY A 332 18.79 4.29 -19.93
C GLY A 332 18.90 3.95 -18.44
N GLY A 333 19.57 4.79 -17.67
CA GLY A 333 19.80 4.57 -16.24
C GLY A 333 18.52 4.32 -15.46
N ALA A 334 17.41 4.97 -15.85
CA ALA A 334 16.09 4.71 -15.31
C ALA A 334 15.27 3.78 -16.23
N VAL A 335 15.00 4.18 -17.46
CA VAL A 335 14.10 3.45 -18.37
C VAL A 335 14.82 3.05 -19.66
N TYR A 336 14.68 1.79 -20.03
CA TYR A 336 15.11 1.23 -21.31
C TYR A 336 13.89 0.67 -22.03
N ALA A 337 13.63 1.13 -23.26
CA ALA A 337 12.53 0.66 -24.07
C ALA A 337 13.02 0.06 -25.39
N ASP A 338 12.81 -1.24 -25.58
CA ASP A 338 13.05 -2.02 -26.78
C ASP A 338 11.70 -2.54 -27.32
N THR A 339 10.82 -1.62 -27.66
CA THR A 339 9.47 -1.90 -28.15
C THR A 339 9.10 -0.95 -29.28
N ILE A 340 8.25 -1.41 -30.20
CA ILE A 340 7.66 -0.60 -31.27
C ILE A 340 6.28 -0.03 -30.90
N HIS A 341 5.78 -0.36 -29.72
CA HIS A 341 4.49 0.08 -29.21
C HIS A 341 4.61 1.41 -28.45
N ASP A 342 3.47 1.93 -28.04
CA ASP A 342 3.38 3.21 -27.35
C ASP A 342 4.03 3.15 -25.96
N VAL A 343 4.90 4.11 -25.68
CA VAL A 343 5.53 4.31 -24.38
C VAL A 343 5.38 5.78 -24.01
N LEU A 344 4.62 6.05 -22.94
CA LEU A 344 4.43 7.37 -22.38
C LEU A 344 5.16 7.47 -21.04
N LEU A 345 6.04 8.47 -20.92
CA LEU A 345 6.57 8.95 -19.65
C LEU A 345 6.07 10.37 -19.44
N GLU A 346 5.33 10.62 -18.37
CA GLU A 346 4.72 11.92 -18.11
C GLU A 346 4.93 12.33 -16.66
N HIS A 347 5.29 13.61 -16.42
CA HIS A 347 5.52 14.19 -15.10
C HIS A 347 6.52 13.42 -14.23
N CYS A 348 7.51 12.77 -14.85
CA CYS A 348 8.52 11.99 -14.13
C CYS A 348 9.76 12.84 -13.76
N THR A 349 10.38 12.50 -12.64
CA THR A 349 11.64 13.09 -12.21
C THR A 349 12.75 12.03 -12.22
N PHE A 350 13.84 12.33 -12.90
CA PHE A 350 15.06 11.51 -12.96
C PHE A 350 16.16 12.25 -12.19
N ARG A 351 16.68 11.64 -11.13
CA ARG A 351 17.71 12.26 -10.28
C ARG A 351 18.93 11.36 -10.17
N SER A 352 20.10 11.92 -10.47
CA SER A 352 21.40 11.23 -10.36
C SER A 352 21.42 9.87 -11.08
N CYS A 353 20.64 9.73 -12.15
CA CYS A 353 20.67 8.55 -13.00
C CYS A 353 21.93 8.55 -13.87
N GLN A 354 22.50 7.36 -14.09
CA GLN A 354 23.76 7.19 -14.82
C GLN A 354 23.63 6.11 -15.89
N ALA A 355 24.23 6.38 -17.05
CA ALA A 355 24.38 5.38 -18.10
C ALA A 355 25.81 5.33 -18.61
N LYS A 356 26.34 4.12 -18.79
CA LYS A 356 27.72 3.92 -19.27
C LYS A 356 27.93 4.42 -20.70
N TYR A 357 26.90 4.30 -21.55
CA TYR A 357 27.01 4.65 -22.96
C TYR A 357 26.12 5.82 -23.36
N LEU A 358 24.79 5.65 -23.28
CA LEU A 358 23.83 6.65 -23.78
C LEU A 358 22.60 6.76 -22.88
N ALA A 359 22.05 7.98 -22.81
CA ALA A 359 20.79 8.32 -22.16
C ALA A 359 20.78 8.02 -20.65
N ALA A 360 21.21 8.97 -19.87
CA ALA A 360 21.23 8.83 -18.42
C ALA A 360 19.88 8.46 -17.81
N ALA A 361 18.79 9.05 -18.34
CA ALA A 361 17.43 8.77 -17.85
C ALA A 361 16.72 7.72 -18.72
N VAL A 362 16.43 8.02 -20.00
CA VAL A 362 15.54 7.21 -20.84
C VAL A 362 16.19 6.88 -22.17
N TYR A 363 16.27 5.60 -22.51
CA TYR A 363 16.76 5.11 -23.80
C TYR A 363 15.67 4.37 -24.56
N PHE A 364 15.33 4.87 -25.76
CA PHE A 364 14.46 4.18 -26.72
C PHE A 364 15.31 3.55 -27.81
N LYS A 365 15.26 2.24 -27.97
CA LYS A 365 15.99 1.51 -29.02
C LYS A 365 15.43 1.79 -30.41
N PHE A 366 14.13 2.08 -30.53
CA PHE A 366 13.46 2.46 -31.78
C PHE A 366 12.73 3.78 -31.58
N GLN A 367 12.81 4.65 -32.57
CA GLN A 367 12.00 5.88 -32.57
C GLN A 367 10.68 5.61 -33.28
N LYS A 368 9.57 5.75 -32.58
CA LYS A 368 8.20 5.63 -33.10
C LYS A 368 7.33 6.78 -32.64
N LEU A 369 6.24 7.06 -33.38
CA LEU A 369 5.32 8.18 -33.08
C LEU A 369 4.63 8.08 -31.73
N GLY A 370 4.46 6.87 -31.17
CA GLY A 370 3.82 6.64 -29.87
C GLY A 370 4.79 6.68 -28.67
N GLN A 371 6.08 6.96 -28.90
CA GLN A 371 7.07 7.07 -27.82
C GLN A 371 7.23 8.53 -27.41
N ARG A 372 6.82 8.86 -26.18
CA ARG A 372 6.76 10.25 -25.70
C ARG A 372 7.32 10.39 -24.31
N VAL A 373 8.02 11.50 -24.09
CA VAL A 373 8.51 11.94 -22.78
C VAL A 373 8.02 13.37 -22.60
N GLU A 374 7.05 13.57 -21.70
CA GLU A 374 6.32 14.82 -21.53
C GLU A 374 6.48 15.34 -20.11
N ASP A 375 6.75 16.62 -19.95
CA ASP A 375 6.84 17.32 -18.65
C ASP A 375 7.75 16.64 -17.62
N CYS A 376 8.81 15.98 -18.07
CA CYS A 376 9.77 15.28 -17.25
C CYS A 376 10.98 16.15 -16.90
N GLN A 377 11.57 15.91 -15.72
CA GLN A 377 12.74 16.63 -15.23
C GLN A 377 13.93 15.69 -15.04
N CYS A 378 15.13 16.12 -15.47
CA CYS A 378 16.38 15.42 -15.24
C CYS A 378 17.31 16.31 -14.41
N ILE A 379 17.79 15.78 -13.30
CA ILE A 379 18.59 16.49 -12.30
C ILE A 379 19.84 15.67 -12.02
N ASP A 380 21.02 16.27 -12.24
CA ASP A 380 22.32 15.67 -11.96
C ASP A 380 22.54 14.29 -12.61
N CYS A 381 21.98 14.09 -13.82
CA CYS A 381 22.12 12.84 -14.58
C CYS A 381 23.39 12.85 -15.45
N ASP A 382 24.03 11.68 -15.64
CA ASP A 382 25.25 11.51 -16.43
C ASP A 382 25.18 10.27 -17.33
N PRO A 383 25.40 10.38 -18.67
CA PRO A 383 25.76 11.57 -19.44
C PRO A 383 24.63 12.60 -19.55
N PRO A 384 24.95 13.86 -19.96
CA PRO A 384 23.94 14.93 -20.06
C PRO A 384 22.87 14.70 -21.13
N GLU A 385 23.08 13.75 -22.06
CA GLU A 385 22.03 13.23 -22.96
C GLU A 385 21.03 12.39 -22.17
N ASN A 386 20.06 13.07 -21.56
CA ASN A 386 19.12 12.43 -20.64
C ASN A 386 18.12 11.50 -21.32
N VAL A 387 17.68 11.86 -22.53
CA VAL A 387 16.74 11.06 -23.33
C VAL A 387 17.35 10.82 -24.70
N PHE A 388 17.40 9.58 -25.13
CA PHE A 388 17.93 9.19 -26.41
C PHE A 388 16.97 8.30 -27.19
N PHE A 389 16.73 8.68 -28.46
CA PHE A 389 15.99 7.89 -29.42
C PHE A 389 16.96 7.35 -30.48
N ASN A 390 17.13 6.05 -30.57
CA ASN A 390 17.93 5.47 -31.63
C ASN A 390 17.14 5.51 -32.96
N ILE A 391 17.66 6.32 -33.90
CA ILE A 391 17.09 6.45 -35.25
C ILE A 391 17.75 5.37 -36.08
N LEU A 392 17.04 4.26 -36.32
CA LEU A 392 17.42 3.24 -37.30
C LEU A 392 16.71 3.48 -38.62
#